data_179ae7af48114563a76d7ea379de7985
#
_entry.id   179ae7af48114563a76d7ea379de7985
#
_cell.length_a   1.000
_cell.length_b   1.000
_cell.length_c   1.000
_cell.angle_alpha   90.00
_cell.angle_beta   90.00
_cell.angle_gamma   90.00
#
_symmetry.space_group_name_H-M   'P 1'
#
loop_
_entity.id
_entity.type
_entity.pdbx_description
1 polymer ?
#
loop_
_entity_poly.entity_id
_entity_poly.type
_entity_poly.pdbx_seq_one_letter_code
_entity_poly.pdbx_strand_id
1 'polypeptide(L)'
;MVATTQILKKLQLLQELIGEEEVGDEVTEVTISKLLSYEIEKLRARQNQIRERLTAFEEGYRLKTEEFARKFREGTMGDAMDFFEWAALADIYYDLSQRLAAAERVSHERSDPVTPQ
;
A
#
# COMPACT_ATOMS: atom_id res chain seq x y z
N MET A 1 -9.85 -20.63 -4.28
CA MET A 1 -8.81 -19.59 -4.28
C MET A 1 -8.35 -19.32 -5.69
N VAL A 2 -8.19 -18.06 -6.03
CA VAL A 2 -7.81 -17.67 -7.38
C VAL A 2 -6.31 -17.42 -7.41
N ALA A 3 -5.64 -17.98 -8.41
CA ALA A 3 -4.19 -17.77 -8.55
C ALA A 3 -3.93 -16.35 -9.04
N THR A 4 -2.93 -15.71 -8.44
CA THR A 4 -2.56 -14.34 -8.82
C THR A 4 -2.20 -14.25 -10.31
N THR A 5 -1.52 -15.27 -10.84
CA THR A 5 -1.15 -15.28 -12.25
C THR A 5 -2.38 -15.16 -13.16
N GLN A 6 -3.46 -15.85 -12.80
CA GLN A 6 -4.69 -15.78 -13.58
C GLN A 6 -5.28 -14.37 -13.56
N ILE A 7 -5.25 -13.75 -12.37
CA ILE A 7 -5.75 -12.39 -12.24
C ILE A 7 -4.94 -11.43 -13.09
N LEU A 8 -3.62 -11.56 -13.04
CA LEU A 8 -2.75 -10.64 -13.79
C LEU A 8 -2.93 -10.79 -15.30
N LYS A 9 -3.12 -12.02 -15.79
CA LYS A 9 -3.38 -12.22 -17.22
C LYS A 9 -4.66 -11.53 -17.66
N LYS A 10 -5.69 -11.62 -16.83
CA LYS A 10 -6.96 -10.96 -17.15
C LYS A 10 -6.82 -9.45 -17.11
N LEU A 11 -6.06 -8.93 -16.16
CA LEU A 11 -5.83 -7.48 -16.09
C LEU A 11 -5.10 -6.99 -17.32
N GLN A 12 -4.09 -7.74 -17.79
CA GLN A 12 -3.36 -7.36 -18.99
C GLN A 12 -4.28 -7.31 -20.20
N LEU A 13 -5.15 -8.33 -20.34
CA LEU A 13 -6.09 -8.35 -21.44
C LEU A 13 -7.06 -7.18 -21.38
N LEU A 14 -7.58 -6.90 -20.18
CA LEU A 14 -8.49 -5.76 -20.00
C LEU A 14 -7.80 -4.46 -20.40
N GLN A 15 -6.55 -4.31 -20.01
CA GLN A 15 -5.79 -3.10 -20.33
C GLN A 15 -5.70 -2.90 -21.83
N GLU A 16 -5.45 -3.98 -22.58
CA GLU A 16 -5.35 -3.90 -24.04
C GLU A 16 -6.70 -3.54 -24.66
N LEU A 17 -7.76 -4.20 -24.18
CA LEU A 17 -9.08 -3.97 -24.75
C LEU A 17 -9.59 -2.55 -24.47
N ILE A 18 -9.41 -2.10 -23.23
CA ILE A 18 -9.84 -0.77 -22.84
C ILE A 18 -9.00 0.29 -23.54
N GLY A 19 -7.72 0.03 -23.73
CA GLY A 19 -6.81 0.99 -24.33
C GLY A 19 -7.10 1.28 -25.81
N GLU A 20 -7.88 0.41 -26.46
CA GLU A 20 -8.24 0.62 -27.85
C GLU A 20 -9.47 1.52 -28.01
N GLU A 21 -10.15 1.85 -26.92
CA GLU A 21 -11.34 2.67 -26.98
C GLU A 21 -10.95 4.14 -26.92
N GLU A 22 -11.64 4.95 -27.71
CA GLU A 22 -11.42 6.40 -27.64
C GLU A 22 -12.00 6.98 -26.36
N VAL A 23 -13.15 6.45 -25.97
CA VAL A 23 -13.86 6.94 -24.77
C VAL A 23 -14.25 5.72 -23.96
N GLY A 24 -13.84 5.70 -22.69
CA GLY A 24 -14.24 4.63 -21.81
C GLY A 24 -15.70 4.74 -21.41
N ASP A 25 -16.30 3.64 -21.05
CA ASP A 25 -17.68 3.66 -20.63
C ASP A 25 -17.79 3.71 -19.10
N GLU A 26 -18.97 4.07 -18.64
CA GLU A 26 -19.19 4.30 -17.21
C GLU A 26 -19.12 3.00 -16.42
N VAL A 27 -19.56 1.90 -16.99
CA VAL A 27 -19.49 0.61 -16.29
C VAL A 27 -18.04 0.25 -16.00
N THR A 28 -17.17 0.41 -16.98
CA THR A 28 -15.76 0.12 -16.80
C THR A 28 -15.16 1.04 -15.74
N GLU A 29 -15.44 2.34 -15.83
CA GLU A 29 -14.89 3.28 -14.85
C GLU A 29 -15.33 2.95 -13.44
N VAL A 30 -16.62 2.71 -13.23
CA VAL A 30 -17.12 2.43 -11.89
C VAL A 30 -16.58 1.12 -11.36
N THR A 31 -16.53 0.10 -12.23
CA THR A 31 -16.06 -1.22 -11.82
C THR A 31 -14.58 -1.20 -11.40
N ILE A 32 -13.76 -0.54 -12.21
CA ILE A 32 -12.33 -0.43 -11.91
C ILE A 32 -12.12 0.40 -10.65
N SER A 33 -12.87 1.49 -10.49
CA SER A 33 -12.76 2.32 -9.29
C SER A 33 -13.14 1.54 -8.04
N LYS A 34 -14.18 0.71 -8.11
CA LYS A 34 -14.56 -0.10 -6.96
C LYS A 34 -13.50 -1.14 -6.63
N LEU A 35 -12.92 -1.75 -7.65
CA LEU A 35 -11.85 -2.72 -7.42
C LEU A 35 -10.65 -2.04 -6.78
N LEU A 36 -10.28 -0.86 -7.27
CA LEU A 36 -9.17 -0.11 -6.70
C LEU A 36 -9.43 0.23 -5.23
N SER A 37 -10.65 0.70 -4.92
CA SER A 37 -11.02 1.01 -3.54
C SER A 37 -10.91 -0.22 -2.65
N TYR A 38 -11.33 -1.37 -3.15
CA TYR A 38 -11.24 -2.62 -2.41
C TYR A 38 -9.78 -2.94 -2.08
N GLU A 39 -8.88 -2.81 -3.05
CA GLU A 39 -7.48 -3.08 -2.82
C GLU A 39 -6.84 -2.07 -1.87
N ILE A 40 -7.25 -0.80 -1.95
CA ILE A 40 -6.76 0.22 -1.04
C ILE A 40 -7.16 -0.11 0.39
N GLU A 41 -8.40 -0.55 0.60
CA GLU A 41 -8.85 -0.90 1.94
C GLU A 41 -8.08 -2.09 2.51
N LYS A 42 -7.71 -3.04 1.66
CA LYS A 42 -6.88 -4.15 2.12
C LYS A 42 -5.50 -3.65 2.57
N LEU A 43 -4.91 -2.72 1.83
CA LEU A 43 -3.63 -2.15 2.21
C LEU A 43 -3.73 -1.39 3.53
N ARG A 44 -4.83 -0.64 3.71
CA ARG A 44 -5.03 0.09 4.97
C ARG A 44 -5.15 -0.85 6.16
N ALA A 45 -5.90 -1.93 5.99
CA ALA A 45 -6.06 -2.90 7.07
C ALA A 45 -4.71 -3.49 7.46
N ARG A 46 -3.89 -3.84 6.45
CA ARG A 46 -2.58 -4.38 6.73
C ARG A 46 -1.68 -3.35 7.39
N GLN A 47 -1.74 -2.10 6.91
CA GLN A 47 -0.96 -1.03 7.51
C GLN A 47 -1.31 -0.84 8.97
N ASN A 48 -2.60 -0.88 9.30
CA ASN A 48 -3.05 -0.72 10.68
C ASN A 48 -2.56 -1.86 11.57
N GLN A 49 -2.56 -3.09 11.06
CA GLN A 49 -2.05 -4.22 11.82
C GLN A 49 -0.58 -4.05 12.15
N ILE A 50 0.19 -3.59 11.17
CA ILE A 50 1.62 -3.40 11.38
C ILE A 50 1.85 -2.21 12.32
N ARG A 51 1.06 -1.16 12.18
CA ARG A 51 1.17 -0.01 13.09
C ARG A 51 0.95 -0.42 14.53
N GLU A 52 -0.02 -1.30 14.78
CA GLU A 52 -0.26 -1.75 16.14
C GLU A 52 0.96 -2.46 16.72
N ARG A 53 1.61 -3.28 15.91
CA ARG A 53 2.81 -3.97 16.37
C ARG A 53 3.97 -3.01 16.59
N LEU A 54 4.13 -2.01 15.71
CA LEU A 54 5.15 -0.99 15.91
C LEU A 54 4.90 -0.20 17.18
N THR A 55 3.65 0.15 17.43
CA THR A 55 3.29 0.87 18.65
C THR A 55 3.63 0.05 19.89
N ALA A 56 3.38 -1.25 19.84
CA ALA A 56 3.71 -2.12 20.98
C ALA A 56 5.23 -2.10 21.26
N PHE A 57 6.04 -2.15 20.21
CA PHE A 57 7.48 -2.06 20.39
C PHE A 57 7.87 -0.69 20.95
N GLU A 58 7.27 0.38 20.40
CA GLU A 58 7.59 1.73 20.85
C GLU A 58 7.29 1.91 22.34
N GLU A 59 6.16 1.37 22.77
CA GLU A 59 5.78 1.48 24.17
C GLU A 59 6.64 0.61 25.06
N GLY A 60 6.98 -0.59 24.57
CA GLY A 60 7.78 -1.51 25.35
C GLY A 60 9.21 -1.04 25.56
N TYR A 61 9.79 -0.42 24.54
CA TYR A 61 11.18 0.05 24.61
C TYR A 61 11.28 1.56 24.80
N ARG A 62 10.16 2.25 24.85
CA ARG A 62 10.11 3.71 25.06
C ARG A 62 10.95 4.45 24.04
N LEU A 63 10.76 4.09 22.78
CA LEU A 63 11.58 4.60 21.71
C LEU A 63 10.71 4.65 20.45
N LYS A 64 10.76 5.76 19.71
CA LYS A 64 10.01 5.85 18.47
C LYS A 64 10.67 5.00 17.39
N THR A 65 9.86 4.48 16.47
CA THR A 65 10.37 3.60 15.42
C THR A 65 11.43 4.28 14.58
N GLU A 66 11.27 5.56 14.24
CA GLU A 66 12.25 6.27 13.44
C GLU A 66 13.60 6.34 14.13
N GLU A 67 13.57 6.62 15.42
CA GLU A 67 14.80 6.67 16.20
C GLU A 67 15.42 5.29 16.33
N PHE A 68 14.59 4.28 16.58
CA PHE A 68 15.06 2.92 16.63
C PHE A 68 15.73 2.51 15.33
N ALA A 69 15.08 2.81 14.19
CA ALA A 69 15.60 2.41 12.89
C ALA A 69 16.99 3.02 12.65
N ARG A 70 17.15 4.29 13.03
CA ARG A 70 18.43 4.96 12.88
C ARG A 70 19.51 4.26 13.73
N LYS A 71 19.19 4.00 14.99
CA LYS A 71 20.15 3.36 15.90
C LYS A 71 20.47 1.94 15.47
N PHE A 72 19.48 1.23 14.96
CA PHE A 72 19.68 -0.13 14.51
C PHE A 72 20.65 -0.16 13.30
N ARG A 73 20.46 0.78 12.35
CA ARG A 73 21.36 0.87 11.22
C ARG A 73 22.78 1.24 11.64
N GLU A 74 22.91 2.01 12.70
CA GLU A 74 24.22 2.42 13.22
C GLU A 74 24.87 1.32 14.07
N GLY A 75 24.12 0.26 14.34
CA GLY A 75 24.68 -0.85 15.12
C GLY A 75 24.69 -0.62 16.61
N THR A 76 23.96 0.37 17.12
CA THR A 76 24.01 0.71 18.53
C THR A 76 22.91 0.08 19.36
N MET A 77 22.01 -0.69 18.71
CA MET A 77 20.89 -1.30 19.45
C MET A 77 21.17 -2.71 19.92
N GLY A 78 22.19 -3.38 19.40
CA GLY A 78 22.41 -4.77 19.74
C GLY A 78 21.69 -5.70 18.78
N ASP A 79 21.63 -6.98 19.14
CA ASP A 79 21.14 -8.01 18.22
C ASP A 79 20.01 -8.85 18.80
N ALA A 80 19.19 -8.29 19.68
CA ALA A 80 18.02 -9.00 20.18
C ALA A 80 17.07 -9.32 19.04
N MET A 81 16.38 -10.46 19.13
CA MET A 81 15.45 -10.89 18.09
C MET A 81 14.34 -9.87 17.88
N ASP A 82 13.87 -9.23 18.95
CA ASP A 82 12.84 -8.21 18.84
C ASP A 82 13.28 -7.08 17.91
N PHE A 83 14.55 -6.76 17.91
CA PHE A 83 15.04 -5.65 17.09
C PHE A 83 15.02 -6.00 15.61
N PHE A 84 15.30 -7.25 15.25
CA PHE A 84 15.20 -7.68 13.87
C PHE A 84 13.76 -7.68 13.40
N GLU A 85 12.84 -8.12 14.26
CA GLU A 85 11.42 -8.08 13.92
C GLU A 85 10.93 -6.64 13.78
N TRP A 86 11.31 -5.77 14.71
CA TRP A 86 10.91 -4.37 14.68
C TRP A 86 11.43 -3.70 13.42
N ALA A 87 12.68 -3.95 13.06
CA ALA A 87 13.26 -3.37 11.85
C ALA A 87 12.54 -3.84 10.60
N ALA A 88 12.22 -5.15 10.54
CA ALA A 88 11.49 -5.69 9.39
C ALA A 88 10.11 -5.08 9.27
N LEU A 89 9.41 -4.93 10.39
CA LEU A 89 8.07 -4.33 10.38
C LEU A 89 8.13 -2.86 9.97
N ALA A 90 9.17 -2.14 10.40
CA ALA A 90 9.32 -0.75 10.01
C ALA A 90 9.50 -0.62 8.49
N ASP A 91 10.30 -1.51 7.90
CA ASP A 91 10.51 -1.50 6.45
C ASP A 91 9.21 -1.81 5.71
N ILE A 92 8.46 -2.81 6.19
CA ILE A 92 7.19 -3.16 5.57
C ILE A 92 6.20 -2.01 5.69
N TYR A 93 6.15 -1.37 6.86
CA TYR A 93 5.25 -0.25 7.07
C TYR A 93 5.56 0.91 6.12
N TYR A 94 6.85 1.21 5.96
CA TYR A 94 7.27 2.27 5.05
C TYR A 94 6.84 1.94 3.62
N ASP A 95 7.09 0.70 3.18
CA ASP A 95 6.73 0.28 1.83
C ASP A 95 5.23 0.36 1.60
N LEU A 96 4.44 -0.15 2.57
CA LEU A 96 2.99 -0.08 2.47
C LEU A 96 2.50 1.37 2.42
N SER A 97 3.11 2.25 3.21
CA SER A 97 2.72 3.65 3.21
C SER A 97 2.96 4.31 1.87
N GLN A 98 4.08 3.97 1.22
CA GLN A 98 4.37 4.51 -0.11
C GLN A 98 3.39 3.99 -1.15
N ARG A 99 3.09 2.71 -1.12
CA ARG A 99 2.13 2.11 -2.04
C ARG A 99 0.74 2.69 -1.85
N LEU A 100 0.34 2.86 -0.60
CA LEU A 100 -0.98 3.40 -0.28
C LEU A 100 -1.10 4.83 -0.75
N ALA A 101 -0.07 5.64 -0.54
CA ALA A 101 -0.09 7.03 -0.99
C ALA A 101 -0.21 7.10 -2.51
N ALA A 102 0.53 6.24 -3.23
CA ALA A 102 0.46 6.21 -4.68
C ALA A 102 -0.92 5.79 -5.18
N ALA A 103 -1.49 4.76 -4.53
CA ALA A 103 -2.81 4.26 -4.92
C ALA A 103 -3.89 5.31 -4.66
N GLU A 104 -3.77 6.03 -3.54
CA GLU A 104 -4.76 7.06 -3.21
C GLU A 104 -4.68 8.24 -4.16
N ARG A 105 -3.48 8.57 -4.65
CA ARG A 105 -3.37 9.64 -5.64
C ARG A 105 -4.11 9.29 -6.91
N VAL A 106 -3.93 8.05 -7.39
CA VAL A 106 -4.63 7.61 -8.60
C VAL A 106 -6.13 7.55 -8.36
N SER A 107 -6.53 7.04 -7.19
CA SER A 107 -7.95 6.91 -6.86
C SER A 107 -8.65 8.26 -6.81
N HIS A 108 -7.93 9.32 -6.47
CA HIS A 108 -8.51 10.65 -6.35
C HIS A 108 -8.40 11.46 -7.64
N GLU A 109 -7.74 10.94 -8.66
CA GLU A 109 -7.73 11.59 -9.96
C GLU A 109 -9.10 11.47 -10.58
N ARG A 110 -9.57 12.55 -11.19
CA ARG A 110 -10.88 12.55 -11.79
C ARG A 110 -10.77 12.08 -13.23
N SER A 111 -11.63 11.15 -13.57
CA SER A 111 -11.67 10.71 -14.95
C SER A 111 -12.36 11.74 -15.82
N ASP A 112 -13.33 12.48 -15.25
CA ASP A 112 -13.93 13.56 -16.01
C ASP A 112 -13.06 14.78 -15.80
N PRO A 113 -12.79 15.39 -16.79
CA PRO A 113 -11.84 16.46 -16.74
C PRO A 113 -12.38 17.71 -16.18
N VAL A 114 -13.10 17.85 -15.79
CA VAL A 114 -13.42 18.91 -15.42
C VAL A 114 -13.24 19.84 -15.05
N THR A 115 -13.11 20.29 -15.04
CA THR A 115 -13.03 21.00 -14.74
C THR A 115 -12.88 21.93 -15.07
N PRO A 116 -12.97 22.59 -15.14
CA PRO A 116 -12.65 23.50 -15.28
C PRO A 116 -12.49 24.35 -14.84
N GLN A 117 -12.50 24.53 -14.58
CA GLN A 117 -12.28 25.32 -14.20
C GLN A 117 -12.31 26.14 -14.28
#